data_8e994ac12d790e3fb2401ffc33b72a76
#
_entry.id   8e994ac12d790e3fb2401ffc33b72a76
#
_cell.length_a   1.000
_cell.length_b   1.000
_cell.length_c   1.000
_cell.angle_alpha   90.00
_cell.angle_beta   90.00
_cell.angle_gamma   90.00
#
_symmetry.space_group_name_H-M   'P 1'
#
loop_
_entity.id
_entity.type
_entity.pdbx_description
1 polymer ?
#
loop_
_entity_poly.entity_id
_entity_poly.type
_entity_poly.pdbx_seq_one_letter_code
_entity_poly.pdbx_strand_id
1 'polypeptide(L)'
;SAPVPSAGGGADGLPAWQVPAGWTSAGAKPMRLASFDIPDAAGNGDVSISKLNGDGGGLLANVNRWRGQVGLAPLEAAALAGNSKSLTTAGGDRATWVELVGSDKTILGAIVPRGGESWFFKLTAPSAVAARHQESFERFVRSLRF
;
A
#
# COMPACT_ATOMS: atom_id res chain seq x y z
N SER A 1 -20.89 -2.57 6.12
CA SER A 1 -20.60 -2.16 7.49
C SER A 1 -19.57 -1.04 7.51
N ALA A 2 -19.54 -0.31 8.60
CA ALA A 2 -18.62 0.81 8.76
C ALA A 2 -17.18 0.31 8.94
N PRO A 3 -16.17 1.10 8.53
CA PRO A 3 -14.79 0.79 8.85
C PRO A 3 -14.57 0.75 10.35
N VAL A 4 -13.65 -0.10 10.79
CA VAL A 4 -13.32 -0.25 12.19
C VAL A 4 -12.00 0.46 12.45
N PRO A 5 -11.93 1.40 13.41
CA PRO A 5 -10.66 2.02 13.77
C PRO A 5 -9.70 0.97 14.29
N SER A 6 -8.45 1.06 13.85
CA SER A 6 -7.41 0.19 14.36
C SER A 6 -6.93 0.70 15.71
N ALA A 7 -6.59 -0.22 16.60
CA ALA A 7 -5.95 0.12 17.87
C ALA A 7 -4.43 0.28 17.74
N GLY A 8 -3.88 0.26 16.52
CA GLY A 8 -2.45 0.15 16.31
C GLY A 8 -1.62 1.38 16.60
N GLY A 9 -2.21 2.57 16.66
CA GLY A 9 -1.43 3.80 16.75
C GLY A 9 -0.45 3.84 17.90
N GLY A 10 0.84 3.79 17.63
CA GLY A 10 1.93 3.92 18.57
C GLY A 10 2.24 2.72 19.43
N ALA A 11 1.26 1.91 19.81
CA ALA A 11 1.48 0.81 20.76
C ALA A 11 2.48 -0.23 20.23
N ASP A 12 2.39 -0.56 18.95
CA ASP A 12 3.27 -1.52 18.29
C ASP A 12 4.18 -0.84 17.27
N GLY A 13 4.33 0.48 17.38
CA GLY A 13 5.04 1.25 16.38
C GLY A 13 4.27 1.44 15.08
N LEU A 14 3.04 0.96 15.01
CA LEU A 14 2.19 1.11 13.83
C LEU A 14 1.43 2.44 13.87
N PRO A 15 1.13 3.03 12.71
CA PRO A 15 0.22 4.16 12.68
C PRO A 15 -1.21 3.71 13.01
N ALA A 16 -2.06 4.63 13.37
CA ALA A 16 -3.49 4.38 13.43
C ALA A 16 -4.05 4.44 12.00
N TRP A 17 -5.07 3.63 11.73
CA TRP A 17 -5.73 3.57 10.44
C TRP A 17 -7.18 3.14 10.59
N GLN A 18 -7.95 3.30 9.52
CA GLN A 18 -9.33 2.82 9.43
C GLN A 18 -9.36 1.64 8.46
N VAL A 19 -9.69 0.47 8.97
CA VAL A 19 -9.76 -0.75 8.14
C VAL A 19 -11.09 -0.76 7.40
N PRO A 20 -11.09 -0.83 6.07
CA PRO A 20 -12.33 -0.92 5.31
C PRO A 20 -13.14 -2.17 5.68
N ALA A 21 -14.46 -2.05 5.54
CA ALA A 21 -15.35 -3.18 5.79
C ALA A 21 -15.00 -4.35 4.85
N GLY A 22 -15.07 -5.55 5.39
CA GLY A 22 -14.81 -6.77 4.61
C GLY A 22 -13.37 -7.23 4.62
N TRP A 23 -12.42 -6.39 5.02
CA TRP A 23 -11.03 -6.81 5.15
C TRP A 23 -10.86 -7.66 6.41
N THR A 24 -10.02 -8.67 6.34
CA THR A 24 -9.70 -9.52 7.50
C THR A 24 -8.22 -9.43 7.81
N SER A 25 -7.88 -9.31 9.09
CA SER A 25 -6.48 -9.31 9.50
C SER A 25 -5.87 -10.69 9.26
N ALA A 26 -4.70 -10.70 8.61
CA ALA A 26 -3.96 -11.94 8.33
C ALA A 26 -2.78 -12.12 9.30
N GLY A 27 -2.63 -11.21 10.27
CA GLY A 27 -1.57 -11.27 11.25
C GLY A 27 -0.22 -10.81 10.73
N ALA A 28 0.78 -10.83 11.61
CA ALA A 28 2.15 -10.49 11.26
C ALA A 28 2.81 -11.65 10.56
N LYS A 29 3.66 -11.35 9.57
CA LYS A 29 4.44 -12.34 8.83
C LYS A 29 5.87 -11.82 8.71
N PRO A 30 6.84 -12.66 8.39
CA PRO A 30 8.20 -12.18 8.14
C PRO A 30 8.18 -11.04 7.12
N MET A 31 8.91 -9.97 7.41
CA MET A 31 9.02 -8.77 6.57
C MET A 31 7.75 -7.93 6.50
N ARG A 32 6.69 -8.29 7.21
CA ARG A 32 5.45 -7.51 7.26
C ARG A 32 5.10 -7.18 8.69
N LEU A 33 4.80 -5.90 8.93
CA LEU A 33 4.34 -5.45 10.24
C LEU A 33 2.86 -5.74 10.45
N ALA A 34 2.10 -5.73 9.36
CA ALA A 34 0.69 -6.07 9.37
C ALA A 34 0.28 -6.56 7.98
N SER A 35 -0.80 -7.33 7.93
CA SER A 35 -1.35 -7.86 6.68
C SER A 35 -2.86 -7.94 6.77
N PHE A 36 -3.53 -7.76 5.63
CA PHE A 36 -4.97 -7.98 5.51
C PHE A 36 -5.26 -8.80 4.27
N ASP A 37 -6.27 -9.65 4.36
CA ASP A 37 -6.86 -10.27 3.19
C ASP A 37 -8.13 -9.52 2.82
N ILE A 38 -8.33 -9.34 1.53
CA ILE A 38 -9.58 -8.79 0.99
C ILE A 38 -10.27 -9.93 0.29
N PRO A 39 -11.28 -10.57 0.93
CA PRO A 39 -11.99 -11.67 0.28
C PRO A 39 -12.71 -11.22 -0.98
N ASP A 40 -12.54 -11.96 -2.08
CA ASP A 40 -13.22 -11.69 -3.33
C ASP A 40 -13.33 -13.01 -4.08
N ALA A 41 -14.50 -13.27 -4.68
CA ALA A 41 -14.76 -14.53 -5.38
C ALA A 41 -13.82 -14.74 -6.57
N ALA A 42 -13.32 -13.66 -7.17
CA ALA A 42 -12.40 -13.74 -8.30
C ALA A 42 -10.92 -13.87 -7.88
N GLY A 43 -10.67 -13.96 -6.59
CA GLY A 43 -9.31 -14.07 -6.03
C GLY A 43 -9.07 -13.00 -4.99
N ASN A 44 -8.55 -13.41 -3.83
CA ASN A 44 -8.38 -12.49 -2.71
C ASN A 44 -7.32 -11.43 -3.01
N GLY A 45 -7.56 -10.21 -2.50
CA GLY A 45 -6.53 -9.19 -2.42
C GLY A 45 -5.65 -9.43 -1.20
N ASP A 46 -4.37 -9.06 -1.32
CA ASP A 46 -3.38 -9.16 -0.25
C ASP A 46 -2.84 -7.76 0.03
N VAL A 47 -3.05 -7.27 1.25
CA VAL A 47 -2.53 -5.97 1.69
C VAL A 47 -1.39 -6.22 2.65
N SER A 48 -0.24 -5.61 2.38
CA SER A 48 0.93 -5.71 3.24
C SER A 48 1.38 -4.33 3.69
N ILE A 49 1.80 -4.25 4.94
CA ILE A 49 2.40 -3.05 5.52
C ILE A 49 3.79 -3.42 6.01
N SER A 50 4.80 -2.72 5.52
CA SER A 50 6.17 -2.93 5.91
C SER A 50 6.90 -1.62 6.06
N LYS A 51 8.09 -1.68 6.68
CA LYS A 51 8.90 -0.50 6.96
C LYS A 51 10.35 -0.86 6.74
N LEU A 52 11.08 0.02 6.10
CA LEU A 52 12.53 -0.13 5.90
C LEU A 52 13.24 1.13 6.40
N ASN A 53 14.47 0.96 6.86
CA ASN A 53 15.32 2.08 7.25
C ASN A 53 15.73 2.86 6.00
N GLY A 54 15.87 4.16 6.16
CA GLY A 54 16.24 5.05 5.07
C GLY A 54 15.13 5.13 4.02
N ASP A 55 15.50 5.21 2.76
CA ASP A 55 14.55 5.29 1.65
C ASP A 55 14.27 3.94 1.01
N GLY A 56 14.78 2.86 1.60
CA GLY A 56 14.57 1.50 1.09
C GLY A 56 15.16 1.27 -0.30
N GLY A 57 16.18 2.03 -0.70
CA GLY A 57 16.77 1.97 -2.03
C GLY A 57 16.25 3.06 -2.96
N GLY A 58 15.33 3.90 -2.50
CA GLY A 58 14.76 4.99 -3.25
C GLY A 58 13.41 4.67 -3.89
N LEU A 59 12.67 5.73 -4.16
CA LEU A 59 11.31 5.60 -4.69
C LEU A 59 11.28 4.86 -6.03
N LEU A 60 12.14 5.27 -6.96
CA LEU A 60 12.17 4.67 -8.29
C LEU A 60 12.50 3.18 -8.23
N ALA A 61 13.51 2.80 -7.43
CA ALA A 61 13.90 1.40 -7.31
C ALA A 61 12.76 0.54 -6.74
N ASN A 62 12.04 1.06 -5.75
CA ASN A 62 10.92 0.36 -5.13
C ASN A 62 9.74 0.21 -6.10
N VAL A 63 9.40 1.27 -6.82
CA VAL A 63 8.34 1.23 -7.82
C VAL A 63 8.70 0.23 -8.92
N ASN A 64 9.94 0.25 -9.41
CA ASN A 64 10.37 -0.67 -10.46
C ASN A 64 10.40 -2.12 -9.99
N ARG A 65 10.73 -2.37 -8.73
CA ARG A 65 10.65 -3.73 -8.17
C ARG A 65 9.20 -4.21 -8.20
N TRP A 66 8.26 -3.38 -7.79
CA TRP A 66 6.83 -3.72 -7.83
C TRP A 66 6.33 -3.90 -9.26
N ARG A 67 6.78 -3.04 -10.19
CA ARG A 67 6.41 -3.16 -11.60
C ARG A 67 6.82 -4.52 -12.15
N GLY A 68 8.02 -4.98 -11.83
CA GLY A 68 8.48 -6.31 -12.24
C GLY A 68 7.60 -7.44 -11.70
N GLN A 69 7.03 -7.28 -10.51
CA GLN A 69 6.16 -8.29 -9.90
C GLN A 69 4.84 -8.48 -10.66
N VAL A 70 4.43 -7.49 -11.45
CA VAL A 70 3.20 -7.56 -12.25
C VAL A 70 3.48 -7.57 -13.75
N GLY A 71 4.72 -7.78 -14.14
CA GLY A 71 5.10 -7.92 -15.54
C GLY A 71 5.25 -6.63 -16.31
N LEU A 72 5.41 -5.51 -15.62
CA LEU A 72 5.62 -4.21 -16.26
C LEU A 72 7.11 -3.90 -16.37
N ALA A 73 7.49 -3.24 -17.46
CA ALA A 73 8.85 -2.78 -17.68
C ALA A 73 9.23 -1.69 -16.67
N PRO A 74 10.51 -1.59 -16.28
CA PRO A 74 10.93 -0.52 -15.39
C PRO A 74 10.76 0.85 -16.03
N LEU A 75 10.49 1.85 -15.18
CA LEU A 75 10.42 3.26 -15.59
C LEU A 75 11.80 3.89 -15.50
N GLU A 76 12.05 4.85 -16.37
CA GLU A 76 13.12 5.81 -16.18
C GLU A 76 12.71 6.85 -15.13
N ALA A 77 13.70 7.47 -14.48
CA ALA A 77 13.43 8.45 -13.43
C ALA A 77 12.52 9.59 -13.92
N ALA A 78 12.69 10.03 -15.16
CA ALA A 78 11.89 11.12 -15.71
C ALA A 78 10.41 10.74 -15.89
N ALA A 79 10.08 9.46 -15.97
CA ALA A 79 8.70 9.00 -16.15
C ALA A 79 7.96 8.81 -14.82
N LEU A 80 8.67 8.81 -13.70
CA LEU A 80 8.06 8.51 -12.41
C LEU A 80 6.97 9.50 -12.03
N ALA A 81 7.20 10.79 -12.24
CA ALA A 81 6.23 11.83 -11.89
C ALA A 81 4.89 11.64 -12.61
N GLY A 82 4.90 11.25 -13.87
CA GLY A 82 3.69 11.00 -14.65
C GLY A 82 3.00 9.69 -14.33
N ASN A 83 3.64 8.82 -13.56
CA ASN A 83 3.13 7.50 -13.19
C ASN A 83 2.88 7.37 -11.69
N SER A 84 2.82 8.48 -10.98
CA SER A 84 2.55 8.51 -9.55
C SER A 84 1.74 9.76 -9.22
N LYS A 85 1.11 9.75 -8.05
CA LYS A 85 0.47 10.95 -7.53
C LYS A 85 0.73 11.06 -6.03
N SER A 86 0.50 12.24 -5.50
CA SER A 86 0.69 12.52 -4.09
C SER A 86 -0.64 12.48 -3.36
N LEU A 87 -0.69 11.76 -2.23
CA LEU A 87 -1.82 11.78 -1.33
C LEU A 87 -1.36 12.39 0.00
N THR A 88 -2.29 13.01 0.71
CA THR A 88 -2.04 13.47 2.07
C THR A 88 -2.84 12.60 3.03
N THR A 89 -2.19 12.08 4.06
CA THR A 89 -2.85 11.25 5.06
C THR A 89 -3.57 12.12 6.09
N ALA A 90 -4.43 11.51 6.88
CA ALA A 90 -5.15 12.20 7.95
C ALA A 90 -4.20 12.84 8.97
N GLY A 91 -3.04 12.23 9.20
CA GLY A 91 -2.01 12.79 10.07
C GLY A 91 -1.14 13.85 9.43
N GLY A 92 -1.37 14.20 8.17
CA GLY A 92 -0.63 15.24 7.46
C GLY A 92 0.61 14.76 6.72
N ASP A 93 0.85 13.46 6.66
CA ASP A 93 2.00 12.93 5.94
C ASP A 93 1.72 12.83 4.44
N ARG A 94 2.76 12.99 3.63
CA ARG A 94 2.65 12.84 2.19
C ARG A 94 2.96 11.38 1.82
N ALA A 95 2.07 10.80 1.04
CA ALA A 95 2.28 9.47 0.47
C ALA A 95 2.43 9.57 -1.05
N THR A 96 3.36 8.83 -1.61
CA THR A 96 3.44 8.66 -3.06
C THR A 96 2.60 7.45 -3.43
N TRP A 97 1.60 7.66 -4.25
CA TRP A 97 0.64 6.64 -4.69
C TRP A 97 0.96 6.17 -6.10
N VAL A 98 0.96 4.87 -6.32
CA VAL A 98 1.17 4.27 -7.63
C VAL A 98 0.12 3.22 -7.92
N GLU A 99 -0.25 3.09 -9.20
CA GLU A 99 -1.18 2.08 -9.71
C GLU A 99 -0.45 1.33 -10.82
N LEU A 100 -0.10 0.09 -10.54
CA LEU A 100 0.72 -0.72 -11.44
C LEU A 100 -0.16 -1.84 -12.00
N VAL A 101 -0.82 -1.53 -13.12
CA VAL A 101 -1.81 -2.42 -13.72
C VAL A 101 -1.11 -3.38 -14.68
N GLY A 102 -0.98 -4.64 -14.27
CA GLY A 102 -0.46 -5.70 -15.11
C GLY A 102 -1.57 -6.46 -15.80
N SER A 103 -1.22 -7.39 -16.68
CA SER A 103 -2.21 -8.18 -17.42
C SER A 103 -3.01 -9.12 -16.51
N ASP A 104 -2.37 -9.73 -15.53
CA ASP A 104 -3.02 -10.65 -14.59
C ASP A 104 -3.25 -10.04 -13.24
N LYS A 105 -2.24 -9.36 -12.71
CA LYS A 105 -2.24 -8.77 -11.38
C LYS A 105 -1.98 -7.29 -11.45
N THR A 106 -2.50 -6.60 -10.43
CA THR A 106 -2.26 -5.17 -10.22
C THR A 106 -1.69 -4.98 -8.83
N ILE A 107 -0.74 -4.08 -8.70
CA ILE A 107 -0.29 -3.57 -7.42
C ILE A 107 -0.74 -2.12 -7.29
N LEU A 108 -1.43 -1.83 -6.20
CA LEU A 108 -1.69 -0.46 -5.76
C LEU A 108 -0.78 -0.22 -4.56
N GLY A 109 -0.06 0.88 -4.55
CA GLY A 109 0.92 1.10 -3.50
C GLY A 109 1.00 2.53 -3.03
N ALA A 110 1.41 2.69 -1.78
CA ALA A 110 1.71 4.00 -1.22
C ALA A 110 3.00 3.90 -0.43
N ILE A 111 3.85 4.87 -0.61
CA ILE A 111 5.14 4.96 0.07
C ILE A 111 5.16 6.26 0.88
N VAL A 112 5.38 6.13 2.20
CA VAL A 112 5.37 7.26 3.12
C VAL A 112 6.73 7.34 3.80
N PRO A 113 7.58 8.33 3.43
CA PRO A 113 8.81 8.56 4.16
C PRO A 113 8.52 9.27 5.48
N ARG A 114 9.16 8.79 6.55
CA ARG A 114 8.91 9.34 7.88
C ARG A 114 10.10 9.08 8.82
N GLY A 115 10.70 10.14 9.32
CA GLY A 115 11.71 10.05 10.38
C GLY A 115 12.89 9.14 10.07
N GLY A 116 13.41 9.18 8.85
CA GLY A 116 14.53 8.32 8.46
C GLY A 116 14.13 6.91 8.07
N GLU A 117 12.83 6.64 7.98
CA GLU A 117 12.28 5.35 7.56
C GLU A 117 11.33 5.55 6.39
N SER A 118 11.05 4.48 5.67
CA SER A 118 10.03 4.47 4.63
C SER A 118 9.00 3.39 4.92
N TRP A 119 7.74 3.78 4.91
CA TRP A 119 6.61 2.87 5.10
C TRP A 119 6.03 2.49 3.75
N PHE A 120 5.72 1.21 3.59
CA PHE A 120 5.19 0.66 2.34
C PHE A 120 3.83 0.03 2.61
N PHE A 121 2.82 0.50 1.90
CA PHE A 121 1.46 -0.03 1.94
C PHE A 121 1.15 -0.55 0.55
N LYS A 122 0.88 -1.84 0.41
CA LYS A 122 0.80 -2.47 -0.90
C LYS A 122 -0.38 -3.42 -0.96
N LEU A 123 -1.26 -3.20 -1.94
CA LEU A 123 -2.32 -4.15 -2.30
C LEU A 123 -1.91 -4.88 -3.57
N THR A 124 -1.88 -6.21 -3.51
CA THR A 124 -1.67 -7.06 -4.68
C THR A 124 -2.91 -7.93 -4.88
N ALA A 125 -3.45 -7.94 -6.08
CA ALA A 125 -4.66 -8.70 -6.38
C ALA A 125 -4.77 -8.96 -7.88
N PRO A 126 -5.61 -9.93 -8.29
CA PRO A 126 -6.01 -10.02 -9.70
C PRO A 126 -6.52 -8.64 -10.15
N SER A 127 -6.25 -8.26 -11.39
CA SER A 127 -6.47 -6.86 -11.81
C SER A 127 -7.92 -6.41 -11.65
N ALA A 128 -8.90 -7.27 -11.93
CA ALA A 128 -10.30 -6.92 -11.72
C ALA A 128 -10.64 -6.71 -10.24
N VAL A 129 -10.01 -7.49 -9.36
CA VAL A 129 -10.22 -7.37 -7.91
C VAL A 129 -9.59 -6.07 -7.39
N ALA A 130 -8.38 -5.76 -7.83
CA ALA A 130 -7.72 -4.50 -7.46
C ALA A 130 -8.57 -3.30 -7.89
N ALA A 131 -9.14 -3.34 -9.08
CA ALA A 131 -10.00 -2.26 -9.57
C ALA A 131 -11.22 -2.07 -8.67
N ARG A 132 -11.86 -3.16 -8.22
CA ARG A 132 -13.01 -3.08 -7.32
C ARG A 132 -12.69 -2.52 -5.94
N HIS A 133 -11.47 -2.74 -5.46
CA HIS A 133 -11.07 -2.37 -4.10
C HIS A 133 -10.15 -1.15 -4.05
N GLN A 134 -9.94 -0.48 -5.19
CA GLN A 134 -9.04 0.66 -5.27
C GLN A 134 -9.46 1.80 -4.35
N GLU A 135 -10.73 2.18 -4.36
CA GLU A 135 -11.21 3.26 -3.51
C GLU A 135 -11.06 2.92 -2.02
N SER A 136 -11.35 1.68 -1.64
CA SER A 136 -11.21 1.23 -0.26
C SER A 136 -9.75 1.30 0.19
N PHE A 137 -8.82 0.87 -0.67
CA PHE A 137 -7.41 0.93 -0.34
C PHE A 137 -6.91 2.37 -0.27
N GLU A 138 -7.35 3.23 -1.17
CA GLU A 138 -6.98 4.65 -1.11
C GLU A 138 -7.50 5.29 0.18
N ARG A 139 -8.75 4.99 0.59
CA ARG A 139 -9.28 5.49 1.86
C ARG A 139 -8.48 4.98 3.06
N PHE A 140 -8.05 3.73 3.02
CA PHE A 140 -7.19 3.15 4.06
C PHE A 140 -5.90 3.96 4.19
N VAL A 141 -5.21 4.22 3.07
CA VAL A 141 -3.97 5.01 3.07
C VAL A 141 -4.23 6.43 3.58
N ARG A 142 -5.31 7.07 3.13
CA ARG A 142 -5.63 8.43 3.56
C ARG A 142 -5.99 8.51 5.04
N SER A 143 -6.40 7.40 5.65
CA SER A 143 -6.76 7.37 7.08
C SER A 143 -5.55 7.34 8.02
N LEU A 144 -4.35 7.14 7.50
CA LEU A 144 -3.16 6.95 8.32
C LEU A 144 -2.86 8.15 9.20
N ARG A 145 -2.55 7.85 10.48
CA ARG A 145 -2.03 8.82 11.46
C ARG A 145 -0.87 8.17 12.18
N PHE A 146 0.29 8.66 11.90
CA PHE A 146 1.50 8.17 12.58
C PHE A 146 1.65 8.77 13.97
#